data_18667fc549c78c0be74d54d6fa99462c
#
_entry.id   18667fc549c78c0be74d54d6fa99462c
#
_cell.length_a   1.000
_cell.length_b   1.000
_cell.length_c   1.000
_cell.angle_alpha   90.00
_cell.angle_beta   90.00
_cell.angle_gamma   90.00
#
_symmetry.space_group_name_H-M   'P 1'
#
loop_
_entity.id
_entity.type
_entity.pdbx_description
1 polymer ?
#
loop_
_entity_poly.entity_id
_entity_poly.type
_entity_poly.pdbx_seq_one_letter_code
_entity_poly.pdbx_strand_id
1 'polypeptide(L)'
;MTSRISVLTFNVGFALLFLIGRPAPAVAEPAGKVLSAAAPHMCVVVVPGEIRPEFGCFRIGIAKDLKLKRAVFWHLYTFPSRAASEAAKSPSGIIVEEDGRVWLSEFGSKNRPSHGGHQVAVVGPLRLLPAESHTAEIAYSVMQPDDRSRVHTHSGPEAWYVISGTQCLRTPSGTRSARAGATMSVTPSLPMELSVTGAEIARSLTLVIHDSTQEFGAASNWKPTDACRP
;
A
#
# COMPACT_ATOMS: atom_id res chain seq x y z
N MET A 1 37.08 -85.57 26.80
CA MET A 1 37.93 -84.74 25.99
C MET A 1 37.16 -83.46 25.74
N THR A 2 37.36 -82.46 26.55
CA THR A 2 36.62 -81.16 26.51
C THR A 2 37.64 -80.07 26.24
N SER A 3 37.63 -79.55 25.04
CA SER A 3 38.47 -78.41 24.61
C SER A 3 37.82 -77.11 25.04
N ARG A 4 38.52 -76.24 25.80
CA ARG A 4 38.11 -74.91 26.18
C ARG A 4 38.71 -73.93 25.17
N ILE A 5 37.87 -73.18 24.52
CA ILE A 5 38.24 -72.04 23.65
C ILE A 5 38.21 -70.79 24.50
N SER A 6 39.34 -70.10 24.66
CA SER A 6 39.45 -68.79 25.28
C SER A 6 39.17 -67.71 24.22
N VAL A 7 38.20 -66.87 24.48
CA VAL A 7 37.89 -65.70 23.64
C VAL A 7 38.64 -64.50 24.21
N LEU A 8 39.54 -63.92 23.40
CA LEU A 8 40.25 -62.64 23.68
C LEU A 8 39.35 -61.49 23.22
N THR A 9 38.90 -60.68 24.16
CA THR A 9 38.18 -59.43 23.85
C THR A 9 39.17 -58.30 23.67
N PHE A 10 39.25 -57.77 22.45
CA PHE A 10 39.96 -56.54 22.15
C PHE A 10 39.02 -55.35 22.39
N ASN A 11 39.33 -54.48 23.36
CA ASN A 11 38.68 -53.19 23.56
C ASN A 11 39.34 -52.16 22.65
N VAL A 12 38.63 -51.77 21.59
CA VAL A 12 39.02 -50.62 20.76
C VAL A 12 38.37 -49.38 21.35
N GLY A 13 39.16 -48.56 22.04
CA GLY A 13 38.73 -47.23 22.50
C GLY A 13 38.57 -46.27 21.34
N PHE A 14 37.32 -45.86 21.06
CA PHE A 14 37.01 -44.81 20.10
C PHE A 14 37.13 -43.47 20.82
N ALA A 15 38.20 -42.71 20.56
CA ALA A 15 38.31 -41.33 21.00
C ALA A 15 37.48 -40.46 20.10
N LEU A 16 36.34 -39.96 20.61
CA LEU A 16 35.53 -38.94 19.94
C LEU A 16 36.21 -37.58 20.08
N LEU A 17 36.86 -37.10 19.00
CA LEU A 17 37.28 -35.69 18.90
C LEU A 17 36.05 -34.83 18.70
N PHE A 18 35.63 -34.09 19.72
CA PHE A 18 34.66 -32.99 19.56
C PHE A 18 35.38 -31.80 18.89
N LEU A 19 35.15 -31.61 17.58
CA LEU A 19 35.44 -30.38 16.89
C LEU A 19 34.45 -29.31 17.37
N ILE A 20 34.89 -28.49 18.31
CA ILE A 20 34.14 -27.28 18.69
C ILE A 20 34.22 -26.32 17.53
N GLY A 21 33.21 -26.36 16.64
CA GLY A 21 33.03 -25.37 15.57
C GLY A 21 32.80 -24.00 16.21
N ARG A 22 33.70 -23.02 15.94
CA ARG A 22 33.47 -21.65 16.28
C ARG A 22 32.22 -21.15 15.54
N PRO A 23 31.26 -20.51 16.22
CA PRO A 23 30.15 -19.89 15.53
C PRO A 23 30.70 -18.79 14.62
N ALA A 24 30.31 -18.81 13.35
CA ALA A 24 30.58 -17.74 12.41
C ALA A 24 30.07 -16.41 12.99
N PRO A 25 30.78 -15.28 12.84
CA PRO A 25 30.28 -13.99 13.27
C PRO A 25 28.96 -13.74 12.53
N ALA A 26 27.90 -13.49 13.31
CA ALA A 26 26.63 -13.02 12.75
C ALA A 26 26.90 -11.72 12.02
N VAL A 27 26.72 -11.71 10.69
CA VAL A 27 26.70 -10.49 9.90
C VAL A 27 25.47 -9.72 10.41
N ALA A 28 25.71 -8.64 11.13
CA ALA A 28 24.64 -7.74 11.52
C ALA A 28 24.04 -7.17 10.23
N GLU A 29 22.79 -7.49 9.94
CA GLU A 29 22.02 -6.77 8.92
C GLU A 29 22.08 -5.27 9.26
N PRO A 30 22.34 -4.39 8.27
CA PRO A 30 22.30 -2.96 8.52
C PRO A 30 20.91 -2.62 9.06
N ALA A 31 20.84 -2.08 10.26
CA ALA A 31 19.60 -1.62 10.87
C ALA A 31 19.02 -0.53 9.96
N GLY A 32 18.03 -0.90 9.14
CA GLY A 32 17.30 0.05 8.31
C GLY A 32 16.67 1.11 9.22
N LYS A 33 16.73 2.36 8.78
CA LYS A 33 16.14 3.48 9.51
C LYS A 33 14.61 3.31 9.49
N VAL A 34 13.99 3.12 10.64
CA VAL A 34 12.52 3.06 10.76
C VAL A 34 11.96 4.42 10.42
N LEU A 35 11.05 4.49 9.46
CA LEU A 35 10.30 5.71 9.17
C LEU A 35 9.58 6.16 10.44
N SER A 36 9.88 7.37 10.90
CA SER A 36 9.31 7.90 12.13
C SER A 36 7.78 7.97 12.01
N ALA A 37 7.09 7.38 12.97
CA ALA A 37 5.65 7.51 13.16
C ALA A 37 5.22 8.95 13.57
N ALA A 38 6.11 9.94 13.44
CA ALA A 38 5.96 11.28 14.01
C ALA A 38 4.95 12.19 13.28
N ALA A 39 4.32 11.74 12.20
CA ALA A 39 3.16 12.41 11.63
C ALA A 39 2.00 11.41 11.57
N PRO A 40 1.33 11.13 12.70
CA PRO A 40 0.18 10.26 12.66
C PRO A 40 -0.82 10.83 11.65
N HIS A 41 -1.15 10.00 10.63
CA HIS A 41 -2.34 10.17 9.81
C HIS A 41 -2.23 10.99 8.50
N MET A 42 -1.05 11.37 8.02
CA MET A 42 -0.82 11.79 6.62
C MET A 42 0.06 10.76 5.92
N CYS A 43 -0.18 10.53 4.62
CA CYS A 43 0.63 9.58 3.88
C CYS A 43 2.07 10.09 3.72
N VAL A 44 3.03 9.27 4.12
CA VAL A 44 4.46 9.59 4.03
C VAL A 44 5.07 9.03 2.75
N VAL A 45 6.09 9.71 2.22
CA VAL A 45 6.86 9.20 1.08
C VAL A 45 7.72 8.03 1.56
N VAL A 46 7.68 6.93 0.84
CA VAL A 46 8.59 5.80 1.08
C VAL A 46 9.94 6.10 0.43
N VAL A 47 10.98 6.14 1.26
CA VAL A 47 12.36 6.30 0.80
C VAL A 47 12.98 4.91 0.57
N PRO A 48 13.61 4.65 -0.59
CA PRO A 48 14.28 3.37 -0.83
C PRO A 48 15.31 3.05 0.26
N GLY A 49 15.27 1.83 0.80
CA GLY A 49 16.16 1.37 1.85
C GLY A 49 15.72 1.70 3.28
N GLU A 50 14.63 2.43 3.48
CA GLU A 50 14.03 2.62 4.81
C GLU A 50 13.01 1.52 5.13
N ILE A 51 13.00 1.06 6.38
CA ILE A 51 12.02 0.09 6.87
C ILE A 51 10.71 0.84 7.09
N ARG A 52 9.67 0.39 6.38
CA ARG A 52 8.31 0.91 6.52
C ARG A 52 7.66 0.29 7.77
N PRO A 53 6.98 1.08 8.63
CA PRO A 53 6.17 0.54 9.72
C PRO A 53 5.06 -0.37 9.17
N GLU A 54 4.58 -1.29 9.98
CA GLU A 54 3.49 -2.20 9.61
C GLU A 54 2.18 -1.44 9.32
N PHE A 55 1.91 -0.39 10.09
CA PHE A 55 0.70 0.43 9.99
C PHE A 55 1.03 1.86 9.56
N GLY A 56 0.15 2.43 8.76
CA GLY A 56 0.27 3.80 8.27
C GLY A 56 -0.23 3.98 6.85
N CYS A 57 0.03 5.14 6.28
CA CYS A 57 -0.23 5.46 4.89
C CYS A 57 1.09 5.82 4.19
N PHE A 58 1.38 5.17 3.08
CA PHE A 58 2.67 5.18 2.39
C PHE A 58 2.49 5.56 0.93
N ARG A 59 3.07 6.67 0.49
CA ARG A 59 3.10 7.08 -0.93
C ARG A 59 4.13 6.22 -1.64
N ILE A 60 3.68 5.36 -2.55
CA ILE A 60 4.46 4.27 -3.13
C ILE A 60 4.58 4.35 -4.66
N GLY A 61 3.83 5.23 -5.30
CA GLY A 61 3.87 5.41 -6.74
C GLY A 61 3.51 6.82 -7.15
N ILE A 62 4.15 7.34 -8.20
CA ILE A 62 3.95 8.71 -8.67
C ILE A 62 4.08 8.78 -10.19
N ALA A 63 3.20 9.58 -10.82
CA ALA A 63 3.34 10.04 -12.20
C ALA A 63 3.13 11.55 -12.23
N LYS A 64 4.11 12.26 -12.76
CA LYS A 64 4.15 13.74 -12.80
C LYS A 64 3.84 14.27 -14.19
N ASP A 65 3.57 15.57 -14.26
CA ASP A 65 3.41 16.35 -15.49
C ASP A 65 2.31 15.81 -16.43
N LEU A 66 1.29 15.21 -15.85
CA LEU A 66 0.19 14.61 -16.57
C LEU A 66 -0.71 15.70 -17.17
N LYS A 67 -0.97 15.64 -18.47
CA LYS A 67 -1.93 16.48 -19.19
C LYS A 67 -3.30 15.78 -19.21
N LEU A 68 -3.98 15.75 -18.07
CA LEU A 68 -5.26 15.09 -17.92
C LEU A 68 -6.43 15.99 -18.33
N LYS A 69 -7.53 15.35 -18.79
CA LYS A 69 -8.80 16.03 -19.06
C LYS A 69 -9.49 16.38 -17.72
N ARG A 70 -10.49 17.29 -17.76
CA ARG A 70 -11.26 17.71 -16.56
C ARG A 70 -11.94 16.60 -15.78
N ALA A 71 -12.16 15.44 -16.40
CA ALA A 71 -12.68 14.25 -15.75
C ALA A 71 -11.97 13.01 -16.29
N VAL A 72 -11.48 12.19 -15.40
CA VAL A 72 -10.82 10.93 -15.72
C VAL A 72 -11.41 9.79 -14.91
N PHE A 73 -11.19 8.57 -15.36
CA PHE A 73 -11.47 7.36 -14.59
C PHE A 73 -10.14 6.72 -14.21
N TRP A 74 -10.05 6.25 -12.98
CA TRP A 74 -8.99 5.40 -12.51
C TRP A 74 -9.34 3.95 -12.82
N HIS A 75 -8.53 3.29 -13.64
CA HIS A 75 -8.62 1.89 -13.95
C HIS A 75 -7.54 1.15 -13.18
N LEU A 76 -7.93 0.26 -12.31
CA LEU A 76 -7.04 -0.53 -11.48
C LEU A 76 -7.00 -1.97 -11.98
N TYR A 77 -5.80 -2.48 -12.24
CA TYR A 77 -5.56 -3.84 -12.71
C TYR A 77 -4.59 -4.57 -11.78
N THR A 78 -4.68 -5.90 -11.77
CA THR A 78 -3.63 -6.77 -11.24
C THR A 78 -2.98 -7.58 -12.34
N PHE A 79 -1.68 -7.87 -12.18
CA PHE A 79 -0.87 -8.62 -13.12
C PHE A 79 -0.14 -9.77 -12.43
N PRO A 80 0.20 -10.86 -13.16
CA PRO A 80 0.95 -11.99 -12.60
C PRO A 80 2.41 -11.65 -12.30
N SER A 81 2.96 -10.59 -12.93
CA SER A 81 4.33 -10.13 -12.70
C SER A 81 4.49 -8.66 -13.06
N ARG A 82 5.53 -8.04 -12.49
CA ARG A 82 5.93 -6.67 -12.84
C ARG A 82 6.24 -6.54 -14.34
N ALA A 83 6.95 -7.49 -14.93
CA ALA A 83 7.28 -7.46 -16.36
C ALA A 83 6.03 -7.44 -17.25
N ALA A 84 4.99 -8.23 -16.93
CA ALA A 84 3.72 -8.22 -17.65
C ALA A 84 3.00 -6.86 -17.49
N SER A 85 3.07 -6.26 -16.31
CA SER A 85 2.49 -4.94 -16.04
C SER A 85 3.22 -3.83 -16.79
N GLU A 86 4.56 -3.86 -16.83
CA GLU A 86 5.37 -2.89 -17.60
C GLU A 86 5.06 -2.95 -19.11
N ALA A 87 4.87 -4.15 -19.66
CA ALA A 87 4.50 -4.32 -21.07
C ALA A 87 3.11 -3.75 -21.40
N ALA A 88 2.21 -3.70 -20.42
CA ALA A 88 0.83 -3.21 -20.59
C ALA A 88 0.66 -1.72 -20.25
N LYS A 89 1.62 -1.15 -19.51
CA LYS A 89 1.55 0.20 -18.94
C LYS A 89 1.60 1.28 -20.02
N SER A 90 0.71 2.28 -19.91
CA SER A 90 0.83 3.52 -20.68
C SER A 90 1.90 4.44 -20.06
N PRO A 91 2.33 5.50 -20.80
CA PRO A 91 3.27 6.48 -20.25
C PRO A 91 2.83 7.13 -18.93
N SER A 92 1.52 7.24 -18.69
CA SER A 92 0.94 7.81 -17.46
C SER A 92 0.62 6.76 -16.40
N GLY A 93 0.77 5.47 -16.69
CA GLY A 93 0.43 4.39 -15.76
C GLY A 93 1.42 4.30 -14.60
N ILE A 94 0.94 3.88 -13.44
CA ILE A 94 1.74 3.69 -12.23
C ILE A 94 1.66 2.23 -11.82
N ILE A 95 2.84 1.58 -11.67
CA ILE A 95 2.93 0.21 -11.17
C ILE A 95 3.43 0.25 -9.73
N VAL A 96 2.74 -0.49 -8.86
CA VAL A 96 3.14 -0.70 -7.48
C VAL A 96 3.03 -2.19 -7.11
N GLU A 97 3.82 -2.62 -6.14
CA GLU A 97 3.78 -3.99 -5.62
C GLU A 97 3.45 -3.95 -4.15
N GLU A 98 2.23 -4.32 -3.81
CA GLU A 98 1.72 -4.29 -2.45
C GLU A 98 0.76 -5.46 -2.20
N ASP A 99 0.70 -5.92 -0.97
CA ASP A 99 -0.20 -7.00 -0.53
C ASP A 99 -0.05 -8.28 -1.37
N GLY A 100 1.20 -8.61 -1.75
CA GLY A 100 1.54 -9.78 -2.55
C GLY A 100 1.06 -9.72 -4.00
N ARG A 101 0.73 -8.54 -4.53
CA ARG A 101 0.20 -8.33 -5.89
C ARG A 101 0.94 -7.24 -6.63
N VAL A 102 0.98 -7.38 -7.95
CA VAL A 102 1.42 -6.31 -8.86
C VAL A 102 0.18 -5.55 -9.34
N TRP A 103 0.12 -4.27 -9.04
CA TRP A 103 -0.97 -3.37 -9.38
C TRP A 103 -0.54 -2.39 -10.46
N LEU A 104 -1.43 -2.18 -11.45
CA LEU A 104 -1.28 -1.13 -12.44
C LEU A 104 -2.45 -0.16 -12.32
N SER A 105 -2.16 1.10 -12.08
CA SER A 105 -3.10 2.21 -12.13
C SER A 105 -2.98 2.93 -13.46
N GLU A 106 -4.10 3.05 -14.19
CA GLU A 106 -4.21 3.74 -15.47
C GLU A 106 -5.29 4.82 -15.41
N PHE A 107 -5.10 5.89 -16.18
CA PHE A 107 -6.01 7.04 -16.19
C PHE A 107 -6.57 7.28 -17.58
N GLY A 108 -7.86 7.55 -17.70
CA GLY A 108 -8.46 7.77 -19.02
C GLY A 108 -9.97 7.91 -19.03
N SER A 109 -10.58 7.64 -20.21
CA SER A 109 -12.04 7.58 -20.36
C SER A 109 -12.60 6.35 -19.66
N LYS A 110 -13.92 6.34 -19.40
CA LYS A 110 -14.61 5.20 -18.77
C LYS A 110 -14.35 3.88 -19.51
N ASN A 111 -14.36 3.93 -20.82
CA ASN A 111 -14.23 2.76 -21.70
C ASN A 111 -12.81 2.64 -22.27
N ARG A 112 -11.78 3.00 -21.49
CA ARG A 112 -10.39 2.82 -21.89
C ARG A 112 -10.12 1.35 -22.19
N PRO A 113 -9.54 1.00 -23.37
CA PRO A 113 -9.15 -0.36 -23.66
C PRO A 113 -8.13 -0.89 -22.65
N SER A 114 -8.29 -2.12 -22.20
CA SER A 114 -7.28 -2.83 -21.42
C SER A 114 -6.18 -3.37 -22.34
N HIS A 115 -4.94 -3.27 -21.90
CA HIS A 115 -3.78 -3.89 -22.57
C HIS A 115 -3.35 -5.20 -21.88
N GLY A 116 -4.26 -5.85 -21.16
CA GLY A 116 -4.04 -7.09 -20.41
C GLY A 116 -4.25 -6.89 -18.90
N GLY A 117 -3.95 -7.96 -18.15
CA GLY A 117 -4.20 -7.99 -16.71
C GLY A 117 -5.66 -8.25 -16.35
N HIS A 118 -5.92 -8.42 -15.06
CA HIS A 118 -7.26 -8.53 -14.50
C HIS A 118 -7.71 -7.17 -13.97
N GLN A 119 -8.76 -6.60 -14.58
CA GLN A 119 -9.33 -5.32 -14.10
C GLN A 119 -10.12 -5.57 -12.81
N VAL A 120 -9.69 -4.94 -11.73
CA VAL A 120 -10.34 -5.08 -10.41
C VAL A 120 -11.29 -3.92 -10.08
N ALA A 121 -11.05 -2.72 -10.64
CA ALA A 121 -11.91 -1.57 -10.43
C ALA A 121 -11.82 -0.54 -11.55
N VAL A 122 -12.92 0.21 -11.72
CA VAL A 122 -12.97 1.47 -12.48
C VAL A 122 -13.66 2.50 -11.60
N VAL A 123 -12.92 3.53 -11.20
CA VAL A 123 -13.39 4.56 -10.25
C VAL A 123 -13.52 5.91 -10.97
N GLY A 124 -14.67 6.54 -10.85
CA GLY A 124 -14.89 7.86 -11.44
C GLY A 124 -16.32 8.09 -11.91
N PRO A 125 -16.59 9.24 -12.57
CA PRO A 125 -15.62 10.22 -13.04
C PRO A 125 -14.96 11.00 -11.89
N LEU A 126 -13.63 11.05 -11.87
CA LEU A 126 -12.84 11.87 -10.98
C LEU A 126 -12.70 13.25 -11.61
N ARG A 127 -13.32 14.25 -11.01
CA ARG A 127 -13.33 15.64 -11.53
C ARG A 127 -12.06 16.35 -11.09
N LEU A 128 -11.29 16.84 -12.07
CA LEU A 128 -10.06 17.59 -11.84
C LEU A 128 -10.36 19.09 -11.88
N LEU A 129 -9.69 19.85 -11.01
CA LEU A 129 -9.63 21.31 -11.14
C LEU A 129 -8.70 21.68 -12.31
N PRO A 130 -8.93 22.84 -12.97
CA PRO A 130 -8.03 23.31 -14.01
C PRO A 130 -6.61 23.52 -13.46
N ALA A 131 -5.63 22.93 -14.12
CA ALA A 131 -4.22 23.09 -13.83
C ALA A 131 -3.40 22.94 -15.12
N GLU A 132 -2.19 23.47 -15.14
CA GLU A 132 -1.28 23.31 -16.27
C GLU A 132 -0.86 21.85 -16.43
N SER A 133 -0.58 21.17 -15.32
CA SER A 133 -0.32 19.75 -15.26
C SER A 133 -0.80 19.18 -13.93
N HIS A 134 -0.98 17.85 -13.89
CA HIS A 134 -1.39 17.13 -12.71
C HIS A 134 -0.32 16.12 -12.31
N THR A 135 -0.25 15.86 -11.02
CA THR A 135 0.50 14.73 -10.44
C THR A 135 -0.50 13.71 -9.92
N ALA A 136 -0.33 12.45 -10.30
CA ALA A 136 -1.08 11.32 -9.75
C ALA A 136 -0.17 10.56 -8.79
N GLU A 137 -0.65 10.32 -7.59
CA GLU A 137 0.08 9.57 -6.58
C GLU A 137 -0.74 8.40 -6.07
N ILE A 138 -0.10 7.25 -5.96
CA ILE A 138 -0.66 6.05 -5.34
C ILE A 138 -0.08 5.91 -3.94
N ALA A 139 -0.97 5.81 -2.96
CA ALA A 139 -0.62 5.44 -1.60
C ALA A 139 -1.20 4.06 -1.25
N TYR A 140 -0.51 3.37 -0.36
CA TYR A 140 -0.98 2.15 0.28
C TYR A 140 -1.17 2.42 1.75
N SER A 141 -2.36 2.12 2.27
CA SER A 141 -2.66 2.29 3.69
C SER A 141 -2.95 0.97 4.37
N VAL A 142 -2.42 0.82 5.58
CA VAL A 142 -2.68 -0.27 6.51
C VAL A 142 -3.11 0.35 7.83
N MET A 143 -4.37 0.17 8.19
CA MET A 143 -4.99 0.82 9.35
C MET A 143 -5.58 -0.24 10.29
N GLN A 144 -5.31 -0.09 11.58
CA GLN A 144 -5.91 -0.94 12.62
C GLN A 144 -7.39 -0.58 12.85
N PRO A 145 -8.16 -1.46 13.50
CA PRO A 145 -9.47 -1.10 14.01
C PRO A 145 -9.44 0.21 14.79
N ASP A 146 -10.43 1.08 14.57
CA ASP A 146 -10.58 2.41 15.16
C ASP A 146 -9.54 3.47 14.75
N ASP A 147 -8.55 3.13 13.92
CA ASP A 147 -7.64 4.11 13.35
C ASP A 147 -8.38 5.15 12.51
N ARG A 148 -7.84 6.39 12.53
CA ARG A 148 -8.37 7.52 11.78
C ARG A 148 -7.26 8.33 11.15
N SER A 149 -7.49 8.81 9.92
CA SER A 149 -6.64 9.84 9.34
C SER A 149 -6.84 11.17 10.07
N ARG A 150 -5.90 12.09 9.92
CA ARG A 150 -6.18 13.50 10.22
C ARG A 150 -7.26 14.02 9.28
N VAL A 151 -8.01 15.03 9.72
CA VAL A 151 -8.88 15.77 8.83
C VAL A 151 -8.03 16.60 7.88
N HIS A 152 -8.23 16.39 6.58
CA HIS A 152 -7.40 16.99 5.54
C HIS A 152 -8.18 17.24 4.25
N THR A 153 -7.53 17.91 3.29
CA THR A 153 -8.03 18.16 1.94
C THR A 153 -6.94 17.86 0.92
N HIS A 154 -7.33 17.62 -0.33
CA HIS A 154 -6.45 17.61 -1.50
C HIS A 154 -6.89 18.66 -2.52
N SER A 155 -5.98 19.23 -3.29
CA SER A 155 -6.33 20.16 -4.37
C SER A 155 -7.02 19.47 -5.55
N GLY A 156 -7.02 18.13 -5.58
CA GLY A 156 -7.71 17.30 -6.56
C GLY A 156 -8.56 16.21 -5.91
N PRO A 157 -9.17 15.32 -6.72
CA PRO A 157 -9.96 14.21 -6.21
C PRO A 157 -9.08 13.15 -5.57
N GLU A 158 -9.64 12.49 -4.55
CA GLU A 158 -9.07 11.29 -3.98
C GLU A 158 -10.02 10.10 -4.18
N ALA A 159 -9.46 8.92 -4.42
CA ALA A 159 -10.23 7.70 -4.62
C ALA A 159 -9.55 6.50 -3.94
N TRP A 160 -10.35 5.56 -3.47
CA TRP A 160 -9.89 4.35 -2.77
C TRP A 160 -10.41 3.08 -3.42
N TYR A 161 -9.58 2.06 -3.42
CA TYR A 161 -9.96 0.67 -3.59
C TYR A 161 -9.60 -0.07 -2.30
N VAL A 162 -10.62 -0.59 -1.59
CA VAL A 162 -10.42 -1.32 -0.33
C VAL A 162 -10.01 -2.75 -0.65
N ILE A 163 -8.83 -3.16 -0.17
CA ILE A 163 -8.29 -4.51 -0.38
C ILE A 163 -8.80 -5.47 0.70
N SER A 164 -8.83 -5.02 1.97
CA SER A 164 -9.34 -5.79 3.11
C SER A 164 -9.96 -4.87 4.16
N GLY A 165 -10.78 -5.44 5.05
CA GLY A 165 -11.48 -4.73 6.10
C GLY A 165 -12.58 -3.78 5.59
N THR A 166 -12.96 -2.83 6.43
CA THR A 166 -13.99 -1.82 6.12
C THR A 166 -13.48 -0.45 6.50
N GLN A 167 -13.55 0.48 5.55
CA GLN A 167 -13.21 1.89 5.76
C GLN A 167 -14.47 2.76 5.68
N CYS A 168 -14.53 3.79 6.49
CA CYS A 168 -15.57 4.80 6.49
C CYS A 168 -14.96 6.17 6.23
N LEU A 169 -15.46 6.83 5.21
CA LEU A 169 -15.13 8.19 4.83
C LEU A 169 -16.15 9.16 5.40
N ARG A 170 -15.71 10.15 6.16
CA ARG A 170 -16.49 11.27 6.66
C ARG A 170 -16.16 12.55 5.92
N THR A 171 -17.18 13.28 5.50
CA THR A 171 -17.08 14.57 4.81
C THR A 171 -18.20 15.49 5.31
N PRO A 172 -18.17 16.81 5.04
CA PRO A 172 -19.31 17.70 5.27
C PRO A 172 -20.61 17.28 4.58
N SER A 173 -20.51 16.43 3.55
CA SER A 173 -21.68 15.91 2.81
C SER A 173 -22.22 14.59 3.40
N GLY A 174 -21.70 14.13 4.54
CA GLY A 174 -22.10 12.90 5.21
C GLY A 174 -21.03 11.82 5.20
N THR A 175 -21.45 10.60 5.56
CA THR A 175 -20.57 9.43 5.69
C THR A 175 -20.82 8.41 4.59
N ARG A 176 -19.76 7.70 4.20
CA ARG A 176 -19.82 6.54 3.29
C ARG A 176 -18.87 5.46 3.75
N SER A 177 -19.32 4.21 3.75
CA SER A 177 -18.47 3.06 4.05
C SER A 177 -18.21 2.21 2.81
N ALA A 178 -17.02 1.62 2.74
CA ALA A 178 -16.63 0.65 1.74
C ALA A 178 -15.90 -0.52 2.41
N ARG A 179 -16.25 -1.73 1.99
CA ARG A 179 -15.61 -2.98 2.38
C ARG A 179 -14.68 -3.50 1.29
N ALA A 180 -13.95 -4.55 1.57
CA ALA A 180 -13.10 -5.24 0.61
C ALA A 180 -13.76 -5.42 -0.77
N GLY A 181 -13.05 -5.07 -1.83
CA GLY A 181 -13.50 -5.06 -3.22
C GLY A 181 -14.30 -3.82 -3.64
N ALA A 182 -14.66 -2.94 -2.70
CA ALA A 182 -15.43 -1.73 -3.00
C ALA A 182 -14.52 -0.49 -3.17
N THR A 183 -15.10 0.57 -3.75
CA THR A 183 -14.41 1.83 -4.03
C THR A 183 -15.17 3.01 -3.44
N MET A 184 -14.42 4.05 -3.10
CA MET A 184 -14.95 5.37 -2.72
C MET A 184 -14.19 6.45 -3.48
N SER A 185 -14.77 7.65 -3.55
CA SER A 185 -14.05 8.83 -4.02
C SER A 185 -14.61 10.09 -3.40
N VAL A 186 -13.80 11.13 -3.37
CA VAL A 186 -14.14 12.46 -2.89
C VAL A 186 -13.72 13.51 -3.92
N THR A 187 -14.46 14.61 -3.96
CA THR A 187 -14.18 15.73 -4.88
C THR A 187 -13.04 16.60 -4.37
N PRO A 188 -12.39 17.37 -5.25
CA PRO A 188 -11.34 18.31 -4.85
C PRO A 188 -11.76 19.24 -3.70
N SER A 189 -10.81 19.57 -2.86
CA SER A 189 -10.91 20.56 -1.76
C SER A 189 -11.96 20.25 -0.69
N LEU A 190 -12.63 19.10 -0.75
CA LEU A 190 -13.58 18.70 0.28
C LEU A 190 -12.85 18.16 1.50
N PRO A 191 -13.06 18.73 2.70
CA PRO A 191 -12.49 18.16 3.93
C PRO A 191 -12.98 16.74 4.17
N MET A 192 -12.06 15.89 4.64
CA MET A 192 -12.37 14.49 4.88
C MET A 192 -11.56 13.89 6.03
N GLU A 193 -12.10 12.81 6.56
CA GLU A 193 -11.43 11.92 7.48
C GLU A 193 -11.78 10.48 7.11
N LEU A 194 -10.77 9.65 6.96
CA LEU A 194 -10.91 8.21 6.75
C LEU A 194 -10.74 7.49 8.08
N SER A 195 -11.57 6.49 8.36
CA SER A 195 -11.45 5.66 9.55
C SER A 195 -11.72 4.19 9.24
N VAL A 196 -11.24 3.29 10.10
CA VAL A 196 -11.57 1.87 10.04
C VAL A 196 -12.80 1.61 10.92
N THR A 197 -13.71 0.77 10.42
CA THR A 197 -14.85 0.27 11.17
C THR A 197 -14.83 -1.26 11.19
N GLY A 198 -15.32 -1.84 12.28
CA GLY A 198 -15.24 -3.29 12.51
C GLY A 198 -13.90 -3.73 13.11
N ALA A 199 -13.70 -5.04 13.22
CA ALA A 199 -12.57 -5.63 13.97
C ALA A 199 -11.36 -6.03 13.09
N GLU A 200 -11.45 -5.82 11.77
CA GLU A 200 -10.41 -6.25 10.83
C GLU A 200 -9.46 -5.10 10.47
N ILE A 201 -8.19 -5.43 10.25
CA ILE A 201 -7.23 -4.50 9.66
C ILE A 201 -7.69 -4.13 8.25
N ALA A 202 -7.82 -2.83 8.00
CA ALA A 202 -8.18 -2.32 6.69
C ALA A 202 -6.92 -2.00 5.87
N ARG A 203 -6.92 -2.47 4.62
CA ARG A 203 -5.89 -2.17 3.62
C ARG A 203 -6.53 -1.56 2.40
N SER A 204 -5.91 -0.55 1.84
CA SER A 204 -6.41 0.07 0.60
C SER A 204 -5.30 0.65 -0.26
N LEU A 205 -5.54 0.67 -1.56
CA LEU A 205 -4.84 1.58 -2.47
C LEU A 205 -5.64 2.87 -2.56
N THR A 206 -4.93 3.98 -2.47
CA THR A 206 -5.48 5.33 -2.56
C THR A 206 -4.83 6.03 -3.75
N LEU A 207 -5.65 6.65 -4.59
CA LEU A 207 -5.19 7.55 -5.66
C LEU A 207 -5.53 8.98 -5.28
N VAL A 208 -4.56 9.87 -5.34
CA VAL A 208 -4.77 11.33 -5.34
C VAL A 208 -4.26 11.87 -6.67
N ILE A 209 -5.09 12.68 -7.35
CA ILE A 209 -4.67 13.43 -8.54
C ILE A 209 -4.78 14.91 -8.22
N HIS A 210 -3.65 15.58 -8.07
CA HIS A 210 -3.60 16.98 -7.66
C HIS A 210 -2.88 17.85 -8.70
N ASP A 211 -3.04 19.18 -8.60
CA ASP A 211 -2.26 20.15 -9.35
C ASP A 211 -0.77 19.95 -9.02
N SER A 212 0.08 19.82 -10.04
CA SER A 212 1.52 19.58 -9.86
C SER A 212 2.25 20.69 -9.10
N THR A 213 1.65 21.87 -8.96
CA THR A 213 2.20 23.00 -8.19
C THR A 213 1.74 23.00 -6.73
N GLN A 214 0.83 22.10 -6.36
CA GLN A 214 0.26 22.01 -5.02
C GLN A 214 0.83 20.81 -4.26
N GLU A 215 0.83 20.92 -2.93
CA GLU A 215 1.20 19.80 -2.06
C GLU A 215 0.19 18.64 -2.18
N PHE A 216 0.65 17.43 -1.85
CA PHE A 216 -0.18 16.22 -1.85
C PHE A 216 -1.48 16.41 -1.05
N GLY A 217 -1.41 17.07 0.10
CA GLY A 217 -2.57 17.35 0.94
C GLY A 217 -2.29 18.43 1.98
N ALA A 218 -3.33 19.03 2.50
CA ALA A 218 -3.29 20.06 3.52
C ALA A 218 -4.18 19.71 4.72
N ALA A 219 -3.75 20.07 5.92
CA ALA A 219 -4.58 19.93 7.11
C ALA A 219 -5.84 20.80 7.00
N SER A 220 -6.94 20.32 7.56
CA SER A 220 -8.21 21.06 7.62
C SER A 220 -8.69 21.17 9.07
N ASN A 221 -9.34 22.31 9.38
CA ASN A 221 -9.95 22.58 10.68
C ASN A 221 -11.43 22.09 10.77
N TRP A 222 -11.97 21.47 9.71
CA TRP A 222 -13.30 20.89 9.77
C TRP A 222 -13.36 19.81 10.85
N LYS A 223 -14.50 19.75 11.56
CA LYS A 223 -14.73 18.74 12.60
C LYS A 223 -15.84 17.81 12.16
N PRO A 224 -15.57 16.50 12.01
CA PRO A 224 -16.60 15.51 11.70
C PRO A 224 -17.68 15.50 12.78
N THR A 225 -18.94 15.59 12.37
CA THR A 225 -20.12 15.54 13.25
C THR A 225 -20.79 14.17 13.23
N ASP A 226 -20.68 13.46 12.10
CA ASP A 226 -21.35 12.19 11.91
C ASP A 226 -20.47 11.03 12.36
N ALA A 227 -21.05 10.03 13.00
CA ALA A 227 -20.36 8.81 13.36
C ALA A 227 -20.37 7.82 12.19
N CYS A 228 -19.22 7.20 11.93
CA CYS A 228 -19.17 5.99 11.11
C CYS A 228 -19.87 4.85 11.85
N ARG A 229 -20.81 4.20 11.18
CA ARG A 229 -21.46 3.01 11.70
C ARG A 229 -20.80 1.77 11.10
N PRO A 230 -20.63 0.69 11.89
CA PRO A 230 -20.14 -0.58 11.39
C PRO A 230 -21.01 -1.17 10.30
#